data_201d5cf0e81c1f2b0b5f2c057bf6e73e
#
_entry.id   201d5cf0e81c1f2b0b5f2c057bf6e73e
#
_cell.length_a   1.000
_cell.length_b   1.000
_cell.length_c   1.000
_cell.angle_alpha   90.00
_cell.angle_beta   90.00
_cell.angle_gamma   90.00
#
_symmetry.space_group_name_H-M   'P 1'
#
loop_
_entity.id
_entity.type
_entity.pdbx_description
1 polymer ?
#
loop_
_entity_poly.entity_id
_entity_poly.type
_entity_poly.pdbx_seq_one_letter_code
_entity_poly.pdbx_strand_id
1 'polypeptide(L)'
;MLRIFALLIFVCISRSLLGQTSTPTYSNEFLSIGVGARSFGMGNATVASQNNVESAYWNPANLIELQKKFDVSVMHAEYFGGLSAYDYLGFAMKLNKESALGLSLVRYGVDDIPNTLELIDKDGNIRYDRVSTFTAADYAFLISYSRQTGIEGLSLGGNVKIIYRHTGDFATAYGFGIDAAATYRKDNWRFGAVLRDATSTFNAWIFTTDKLEDVFAVTGNEIPENSTELTLPRLILAVSRDFKLSDNFGLMAELDADITFDGKRNVLVQGDPVSIDPHMGLEASYKSFIFLRAGVNNLQEETDFDQSKDWTFQPNLGLGIRYKDFQLDYSLTDIGDQSIAKYSNVFSLSYSFN
;
A
#
# COMPACT_ATOMS: atom_id res chain seq x y z
N MET A 1 15.79 -5.89 35.09
CA MET A 1 15.61 -6.43 33.75
C MET A 1 15.08 -5.40 32.77
N LEU A 2 14.00 -4.68 33.04
CA LEU A 2 13.41 -3.68 32.11
C LEU A 2 14.41 -2.58 31.68
N ARG A 3 15.24 -2.08 32.58
CA ARG A 3 16.25 -1.03 32.29
C ARG A 3 17.40 -1.55 31.40
N ILE A 4 17.77 -2.81 31.51
CA ILE A 4 18.82 -3.43 30.67
C ILE A 4 18.25 -3.69 29.27
N PHE A 5 16.99 -4.08 29.16
CA PHE A 5 16.29 -4.28 27.89
C PHE A 5 16.11 -2.96 27.14
N ALA A 6 15.74 -1.88 27.84
CA ALA A 6 15.66 -0.55 27.27
C ALA A 6 17.04 -0.01 26.81
N LEU A 7 18.11 -0.31 27.55
CA LEU A 7 19.47 0.07 27.16
C LEU A 7 19.96 -0.71 25.94
N LEU A 8 19.64 -1.99 25.82
CA LEU A 8 19.95 -2.83 24.66
C LEU A 8 19.22 -2.34 23.41
N ILE A 9 17.93 -2.00 23.52
CA ILE A 9 17.14 -1.41 22.42
C ILE A 9 17.77 -0.07 22.00
N PHE A 10 18.14 0.79 22.95
CA PHE A 10 18.77 2.07 22.66
C PHE A 10 20.14 1.94 21.98
N VAL A 11 20.96 0.95 22.39
CA VAL A 11 22.26 0.64 21.75
C VAL A 11 22.10 0.03 20.38
N CYS A 12 21.07 -0.78 20.13
CA CYS A 12 20.75 -1.30 18.79
C CYS A 12 20.31 -0.19 17.85
N ILE A 13 19.47 0.73 18.29
CA ILE A 13 19.01 1.88 17.52
C ILE A 13 20.17 2.85 17.22
N SER A 14 21.10 3.09 18.17
CA SER A 14 22.22 4.01 17.97
C SER A 14 23.29 3.50 16.99
N ARG A 15 23.38 2.21 16.74
CA ARG A 15 24.30 1.64 15.75
C ARG A 15 23.81 1.82 14.30
N SER A 16 22.50 1.93 14.10
CA SER A 16 21.89 2.18 12.80
C SER A 16 21.98 3.65 12.35
N LEU A 17 22.34 4.56 13.25
CA LEU A 17 22.41 6.02 13.00
C LEU A 17 23.76 6.52 12.49
N LEU A 18 24.75 5.65 12.26
CA LEU A 18 26.01 6.06 11.66
C LEU A 18 25.87 6.03 10.13
N GLY A 19 25.36 7.15 9.60
CA GLY A 19 24.94 7.32 8.24
C GLY A 19 26.03 7.14 7.19
N GLN A 20 25.77 6.23 6.28
CA GLN A 20 26.09 6.47 4.89
C GLN A 20 24.88 7.20 4.31
N THR A 21 25.10 8.25 3.50
CA THR A 21 24.06 8.85 2.65
C THR A 21 23.57 7.76 1.72
N SER A 22 22.54 7.02 2.14
CA SER A 22 21.97 5.97 1.33
C SER A 22 20.97 6.60 0.37
N THR A 23 21.09 6.28 -0.91
CA THR A 23 20.02 6.58 -1.86
C THR A 23 18.78 5.78 -1.44
N PRO A 24 17.59 6.40 -1.37
CA PRO A 24 16.36 5.70 -1.05
C PRO A 24 16.17 4.46 -1.94
N THR A 25 15.83 3.34 -1.33
CA THR A 25 15.60 2.09 -2.04
C THR A 25 14.11 1.87 -2.21
N TYR A 26 13.66 1.84 -3.47
CA TYR A 26 12.27 1.60 -3.83
C TYR A 26 12.12 0.13 -4.24
N SER A 27 11.44 -0.65 -3.39
CA SER A 27 11.11 -2.04 -3.65
C SER A 27 9.71 -2.34 -3.13
N ASN A 28 8.95 -3.19 -3.84
CA ASN A 28 7.55 -3.50 -3.51
C ASN A 28 6.61 -2.27 -3.48
N GLU A 29 6.87 -1.25 -4.30
CA GLU A 29 6.08 -0.02 -4.33
C GLU A 29 4.60 -0.24 -4.69
N PHE A 30 4.26 -1.35 -5.35
CA PHE A 30 2.86 -1.72 -5.55
C PHE A 30 2.09 -1.91 -4.22
N LEU A 31 2.79 -2.23 -3.11
CA LEU A 31 2.24 -2.26 -1.76
C LEU A 31 2.24 -0.89 -1.06
N SER A 32 2.66 0.17 -1.71
CA SER A 32 2.57 1.55 -1.20
C SER A 32 1.35 2.29 -1.77
N ILE A 33 0.73 1.77 -2.84
CA ILE A 33 -0.43 2.40 -3.51
C ILE A 33 -1.62 2.53 -2.57
N GLY A 34 -1.95 1.49 -1.81
CA GLY A 34 -3.12 1.46 -0.91
C GLY A 34 -4.21 0.52 -1.40
N VAL A 35 -5.21 0.22 -0.58
CA VAL A 35 -6.38 -0.60 -0.92
C VAL A 35 -7.66 -0.01 -0.36
N GLY A 36 -8.79 -0.23 -1.08
CA GLY A 36 -10.11 0.22 -0.69
C GLY A 36 -10.44 1.65 -1.15
N ALA A 37 -11.52 1.82 -1.92
CA ALA A 37 -11.95 3.13 -2.42
C ALA A 37 -12.23 4.13 -1.29
N ARG A 38 -12.64 3.67 -0.09
CA ARG A 38 -12.74 4.52 1.09
C ARG A 38 -11.40 5.17 1.41
N SER A 39 -10.34 4.39 1.45
CA SER A 39 -8.99 4.85 1.82
C SER A 39 -8.44 5.82 0.80
N PHE A 40 -8.58 5.54 -0.49
CA PHE A 40 -8.20 6.48 -1.54
C PHE A 40 -8.94 7.81 -1.43
N GLY A 41 -10.27 7.79 -1.21
CA GLY A 41 -11.05 9.00 -1.00
C GLY A 41 -10.64 9.83 0.23
N MET A 42 -9.95 9.19 1.19
CA MET A 42 -9.38 9.81 2.39
C MET A 42 -7.90 10.23 2.20
N GLY A 43 -7.36 10.15 0.96
CA GLY A 43 -5.94 10.41 0.72
C GLY A 43 -5.02 9.41 1.43
N ASN A 44 -5.46 8.16 1.57
CA ASN A 44 -4.78 7.07 2.27
C ASN A 44 -4.63 7.28 3.81
N ALA A 45 -5.27 8.31 4.39
CA ALA A 45 -5.31 8.53 5.84
C ALA A 45 -6.42 7.66 6.46
N THR A 46 -6.12 6.40 6.79
CA THR A 46 -7.08 5.41 7.29
C THR A 46 -6.51 4.38 8.26
N VAL A 47 -5.25 4.52 8.66
CA VAL A 47 -4.53 3.53 9.48
C VAL A 47 -5.13 3.40 10.89
N ALA A 48 -5.70 4.49 11.44
CA ALA A 48 -6.39 4.46 12.72
C ALA A 48 -7.87 4.11 12.62
N SER A 49 -8.56 4.46 11.51
CA SER A 49 -10.02 4.38 11.38
C SER A 49 -10.56 3.21 10.58
N GLN A 50 -9.72 2.50 9.82
CA GLN A 50 -10.17 1.35 9.02
C GLN A 50 -10.69 0.24 9.93
N ASN A 51 -11.92 -0.27 9.67
CA ASN A 51 -12.62 -1.20 10.56
C ASN A 51 -13.37 -2.33 9.83
N ASN A 52 -12.98 -2.63 8.60
CA ASN A 52 -13.45 -3.75 7.79
C ASN A 52 -12.27 -4.67 7.43
N VAL A 53 -12.45 -5.59 6.49
CA VAL A 53 -11.39 -6.52 6.04
C VAL A 53 -10.15 -5.83 5.48
N GLU A 54 -10.27 -4.63 4.91
CA GLU A 54 -9.15 -3.84 4.39
C GLU A 54 -8.18 -3.41 5.50
N SER A 55 -8.59 -3.49 6.78
CA SER A 55 -7.70 -3.34 7.93
C SER A 55 -6.53 -4.33 7.90
N ALA A 56 -6.72 -5.52 7.32
CA ALA A 56 -5.62 -6.48 7.12
C ALA A 56 -4.42 -5.87 6.41
N TYR A 57 -4.66 -4.98 5.46
CA TYR A 57 -3.63 -4.25 4.74
C TYR A 57 -3.16 -2.99 5.48
N TRP A 58 -4.10 -2.14 5.95
CA TRP A 58 -3.77 -0.83 6.52
C TRP A 58 -3.19 -0.93 7.94
N ASN A 59 -3.90 -1.61 8.82
CA ASN A 59 -3.52 -1.83 10.22
C ASN A 59 -4.18 -3.11 10.73
N PRO A 60 -3.48 -4.24 10.71
CA PRO A 60 -4.07 -5.53 11.13
C PRO A 60 -4.60 -5.55 12.56
N ALA A 61 -4.14 -4.64 13.46
CA ALA A 61 -4.69 -4.55 14.81
C ALA A 61 -6.18 -4.15 14.82
N ASN A 62 -6.67 -3.50 13.77
CA ASN A 62 -8.08 -3.08 13.65
C ASN A 62 -9.02 -4.21 13.22
N LEU A 63 -8.55 -5.38 12.80
CA LEU A 63 -9.42 -6.51 12.44
C LEU A 63 -10.34 -6.94 13.57
N ILE A 64 -9.96 -6.72 14.83
CA ILE A 64 -10.82 -6.98 15.98
C ILE A 64 -12.11 -6.16 15.95
N GLU A 65 -12.12 -5.05 15.22
CA GLU A 65 -13.24 -4.11 15.13
C GLU A 65 -14.30 -4.47 14.09
N LEU A 66 -14.14 -5.56 13.34
CA LEU A 66 -15.15 -6.04 12.41
C LEU A 66 -16.53 -6.00 13.03
N GLN A 67 -17.53 -5.49 12.30
CA GLN A 67 -18.88 -5.32 12.84
C GLN A 67 -19.64 -6.65 12.94
N LYS A 68 -19.33 -7.60 12.04
CA LYS A 68 -19.93 -8.94 11.99
C LYS A 68 -18.85 -10.01 12.05
N LYS A 69 -19.29 -11.27 12.08
CA LYS A 69 -18.38 -12.41 12.19
C LYS A 69 -17.48 -12.54 10.96
N PHE A 70 -18.01 -12.29 9.79
CA PHE A 70 -17.30 -12.38 8.51
C PHE A 70 -17.41 -11.07 7.76
N ASP A 71 -16.33 -10.74 7.02
CA ASP A 71 -16.27 -9.58 6.16
C ASP A 71 -15.46 -9.91 4.89
N VAL A 72 -15.97 -9.50 3.73
CA VAL A 72 -15.33 -9.69 2.42
C VAL A 72 -15.30 -8.36 1.72
N SER A 73 -14.20 -8.03 1.05
CA SER A 73 -14.09 -6.85 0.20
C SER A 73 -13.37 -7.19 -1.09
N VAL A 74 -13.82 -6.56 -2.18
CA VAL A 74 -13.14 -6.55 -3.47
C VAL A 74 -12.94 -5.10 -3.91
N MET A 75 -11.82 -4.82 -4.54
CA MET A 75 -11.51 -3.52 -5.13
C MET A 75 -10.91 -3.71 -6.52
N HIS A 76 -11.25 -2.78 -7.41
CA HIS A 76 -10.62 -2.64 -8.71
C HIS A 76 -10.29 -1.18 -8.99
N ALA A 77 -9.09 -0.93 -9.49
CA ALA A 77 -8.64 0.37 -9.95
C ALA A 77 -7.89 0.23 -11.28
N GLU A 78 -8.12 1.19 -12.17
CA GLU A 78 -7.38 1.32 -13.43
C GLU A 78 -6.49 2.55 -13.37
N TYR A 79 -5.20 2.37 -13.69
CA TYR A 79 -4.21 3.42 -13.75
C TYR A 79 -3.72 3.65 -15.17
N PHE A 80 -3.22 4.85 -15.44
CA PHE A 80 -2.64 5.25 -16.74
C PHE A 80 -3.57 5.00 -17.92
N GLY A 81 -4.87 5.30 -17.74
CA GLY A 81 -5.87 5.12 -18.79
C GLY A 81 -6.18 3.67 -19.15
N GLY A 82 -6.09 2.76 -18.20
CA GLY A 82 -6.37 1.32 -18.36
C GLY A 82 -5.15 0.48 -18.77
N LEU A 83 -3.94 1.07 -18.78
CA LEU A 83 -2.72 0.31 -19.06
C LEU A 83 -2.35 -0.65 -17.94
N SER A 84 -2.65 -0.30 -16.68
CA SER A 84 -2.42 -1.17 -15.54
C SER A 84 -3.66 -1.33 -14.68
N ALA A 85 -3.83 -2.51 -14.10
CA ALA A 85 -4.90 -2.84 -13.18
C ALA A 85 -4.34 -3.09 -11.77
N TYR A 86 -5.08 -2.62 -10.77
CA TYR A 86 -4.77 -2.84 -9.36
C TYR A 86 -5.99 -3.40 -8.65
N ASP A 87 -5.87 -4.63 -8.19
CA ASP A 87 -6.96 -5.42 -7.64
C ASP A 87 -6.68 -5.81 -6.20
N TYR A 88 -7.73 -5.83 -5.39
CA TYR A 88 -7.69 -6.33 -4.02
C TYR A 88 -8.84 -7.30 -3.78
N LEU A 89 -8.56 -8.38 -3.08
CA LEU A 89 -9.54 -9.30 -2.52
C LEU A 89 -9.19 -9.56 -1.07
N GLY A 90 -10.13 -9.34 -0.16
CA GLY A 90 -9.96 -9.59 1.27
C GLY A 90 -11.09 -10.44 1.84
N PHE A 91 -10.72 -11.32 2.79
CA PHE A 91 -11.62 -12.07 3.64
C PHE A 91 -11.14 -11.96 5.09
N ALA A 92 -12.04 -11.63 6.01
CA ALA A 92 -11.72 -11.59 7.43
C ALA A 92 -12.80 -12.25 8.28
N MET A 93 -12.41 -12.79 9.41
CA MET A 93 -13.34 -13.40 10.36
C MET A 93 -12.94 -13.13 11.82
N LYS A 94 -13.95 -12.88 12.66
CA LYS A 94 -13.77 -12.94 14.11
C LYS A 94 -13.67 -14.39 14.55
N LEU A 95 -12.58 -14.74 15.22
CA LEU A 95 -12.42 -16.06 15.85
C LEU A 95 -13.20 -16.12 17.16
N ASN A 96 -13.17 -15.02 17.90
CA ASN A 96 -13.91 -14.80 19.14
C ASN A 96 -14.03 -13.29 19.40
N LYS A 97 -14.42 -12.89 20.63
CA LYS A 97 -14.57 -11.47 20.99
C LYS A 97 -13.24 -10.69 21.05
N GLU A 98 -12.13 -11.39 21.19
CA GLU A 98 -10.80 -10.82 21.44
C GLU A 98 -9.82 -11.03 20.29
N SER A 99 -10.18 -11.80 19.25
CA SER A 99 -9.27 -12.08 18.15
C SER A 99 -9.97 -12.24 16.81
N ALA A 100 -9.26 -11.86 15.75
CA ALA A 100 -9.70 -11.96 14.37
C ALA A 100 -8.55 -12.39 13.46
N LEU A 101 -8.91 -13.00 12.34
CA LEU A 101 -8.03 -13.43 11.26
C LEU A 101 -8.44 -12.74 9.97
N GLY A 102 -7.44 -12.40 9.12
CA GLY A 102 -7.64 -11.86 7.79
C GLY A 102 -6.78 -12.58 6.77
N LEU A 103 -7.29 -12.69 5.54
CA LEU A 103 -6.57 -13.13 4.36
C LEU A 103 -6.79 -12.09 3.27
N SER A 104 -5.72 -11.64 2.64
CA SER A 104 -5.80 -10.65 1.57
C SER A 104 -4.91 -11.03 0.40
N LEU A 105 -5.36 -10.67 -0.79
CA LEU A 105 -4.62 -10.74 -2.03
C LEU A 105 -4.62 -9.35 -2.67
N VAL A 106 -3.43 -8.86 -3.01
CA VAL A 106 -3.22 -7.67 -3.82
C VAL A 106 -2.59 -8.11 -5.13
N ARG A 107 -3.08 -7.60 -6.27
CA ARG A 107 -2.48 -7.76 -7.59
C ARG A 107 -2.28 -6.39 -8.21
N TYR A 108 -1.09 -6.14 -8.72
CA TYR A 108 -0.81 -5.04 -9.63
C TYR A 108 -0.25 -5.62 -10.92
N GLY A 109 -0.79 -5.24 -12.08
CA GLY A 109 -0.36 -5.86 -13.31
C GLY A 109 -0.61 -5.02 -14.55
N VAL A 110 0.23 -5.27 -15.57
CA VAL A 110 0.10 -4.79 -16.93
C VAL A 110 -0.01 -6.03 -17.82
N ASP A 111 -1.13 -6.13 -18.50
CA ASP A 111 -1.41 -7.23 -19.41
C ASP A 111 -1.12 -6.81 -20.87
N ASP A 112 -1.02 -7.76 -21.78
CA ASP A 112 -0.85 -7.56 -23.23
C ASP A 112 0.38 -6.72 -23.64
N ILE A 113 1.48 -6.81 -22.89
CA ILE A 113 2.75 -6.14 -23.22
C ILE A 113 3.33 -6.78 -24.49
N PRO A 114 3.58 -5.99 -25.57
CA PRO A 114 4.15 -6.54 -26.80
C PRO A 114 5.57 -7.11 -26.59
N ASN A 115 5.78 -8.37 -26.94
CA ASN A 115 7.09 -8.98 -27.00
C ASN A 115 7.64 -8.86 -28.44
N THR A 116 8.68 -8.07 -28.58
CA THR A 116 9.33 -7.77 -29.87
C THR A 116 10.71 -8.40 -30.02
N LEU A 117 11.08 -9.37 -29.16
CA LEU A 117 12.40 -9.99 -29.20
C LEU A 117 12.70 -10.69 -30.54
N GLU A 118 11.67 -11.25 -31.17
CA GLU A 118 11.79 -11.92 -32.48
C GLU A 118 11.31 -11.05 -33.66
N LEU A 119 11.13 -9.74 -33.44
CA LEU A 119 10.64 -8.81 -34.47
C LEU A 119 11.59 -8.71 -35.66
N ILE A 120 12.90 -8.80 -35.44
CA ILE A 120 13.91 -8.75 -36.49
C ILE A 120 14.51 -10.15 -36.64
N ASP A 121 14.39 -10.74 -37.85
CA ASP A 121 15.00 -12.03 -38.12
C ASP A 121 16.54 -11.93 -38.41
N LYS A 122 17.20 -13.09 -38.57
CA LYS A 122 18.65 -13.16 -38.78
C LYS A 122 19.12 -12.48 -40.07
N ASP A 123 18.20 -12.28 -41.04
CA ASP A 123 18.44 -11.62 -42.31
C ASP A 123 18.11 -10.12 -42.27
N GLY A 124 17.71 -9.59 -41.13
CA GLY A 124 17.37 -8.20 -40.89
C GLY A 124 15.95 -7.81 -41.34
N ASN A 125 15.07 -8.78 -41.66
CA ASN A 125 13.70 -8.51 -42.05
C ASN A 125 12.80 -8.32 -40.82
N ILE A 126 11.82 -7.37 -40.92
CA ILE A 126 10.84 -7.13 -39.87
C ILE A 126 9.73 -8.16 -39.97
N ARG A 127 9.49 -8.91 -38.89
CA ARG A 127 8.55 -10.02 -38.77
C ARG A 127 7.45 -9.70 -37.76
N TYR A 128 6.46 -8.89 -38.17
CA TYR A 128 5.31 -8.56 -37.31
C TYR A 128 4.47 -9.78 -36.89
N ASP A 129 4.53 -10.86 -37.68
CA ASP A 129 3.90 -12.15 -37.41
C ASP A 129 4.47 -12.88 -36.19
N ARG A 130 5.63 -12.46 -35.68
CA ARG A 130 6.30 -13.02 -34.49
C ARG A 130 6.10 -12.21 -33.23
N VAL A 131 5.42 -11.07 -33.33
CA VAL A 131 5.07 -10.30 -32.13
C VAL A 131 4.05 -11.08 -31.32
N SER A 132 4.40 -11.41 -30.09
CA SER A 132 3.54 -12.01 -29.08
C SER A 132 3.27 -11.03 -27.95
N THR A 133 2.46 -11.37 -26.97
CA THR A 133 2.25 -10.56 -25.76
C THR A 133 2.62 -11.33 -24.51
N PHE A 134 2.94 -10.62 -23.46
CA PHE A 134 3.16 -11.16 -22.12
C PHE A 134 2.54 -10.27 -21.05
N THR A 135 2.42 -10.78 -19.84
CA THR A 135 1.94 -10.07 -18.65
C THR A 135 3.09 -9.83 -17.68
N ALA A 136 3.16 -8.63 -17.10
CA ALA A 136 3.96 -8.34 -15.93
C ALA A 136 3.02 -8.09 -14.74
N ALA A 137 3.16 -8.87 -13.67
CA ALA A 137 2.27 -8.75 -12.52
C ALA A 137 2.98 -9.04 -11.20
N ASP A 138 2.64 -8.25 -10.19
CA ASP A 138 3.06 -8.36 -8.81
C ASP A 138 1.88 -8.79 -7.94
N TYR A 139 2.09 -9.80 -7.11
CA TYR A 139 1.09 -10.35 -6.18
C TYR A 139 1.62 -10.30 -4.76
N ALA A 140 0.75 -9.94 -3.82
CA ALA A 140 1.03 -10.07 -2.40
C ALA A 140 -0.12 -10.78 -1.68
N PHE A 141 0.21 -11.83 -0.96
CA PHE A 141 -0.69 -12.57 -0.08
C PHE A 141 -0.38 -12.18 1.36
N LEU A 142 -1.39 -11.67 2.09
CA LEU A 142 -1.25 -11.29 3.48
C LEU A 142 -2.09 -12.23 4.34
N ILE A 143 -1.45 -12.79 5.38
CA ILE A 143 -2.11 -13.53 6.46
C ILE A 143 -2.03 -12.66 7.69
N SER A 144 -3.17 -12.19 8.18
CA SER A 144 -3.28 -11.20 9.24
C SER A 144 -3.90 -11.79 10.48
N TYR A 145 -3.37 -11.40 11.65
CA TYR A 145 -3.94 -11.75 12.93
C TYR A 145 -4.05 -10.53 13.83
N SER A 146 -5.15 -10.43 14.57
CA SER A 146 -5.42 -9.35 15.51
C SER A 146 -5.87 -9.91 16.84
N ARG A 147 -5.43 -9.26 17.93
CA ARG A 147 -5.83 -9.61 19.29
C ARG A 147 -5.96 -8.38 20.19
N GLN A 148 -7.06 -8.34 20.95
CA GLN A 148 -7.21 -7.39 22.04
C GLN A 148 -6.28 -7.78 23.19
N THR A 149 -5.63 -6.81 23.80
CA THR A 149 -4.78 -7.02 24.97
C THR A 149 -5.57 -6.96 26.28
N GLY A 150 -4.91 -7.21 27.41
CA GLY A 150 -5.51 -6.98 28.72
C GLY A 150 -5.63 -5.50 29.13
N ILE A 151 -5.15 -4.57 28.27
CA ILE A 151 -5.28 -3.12 28.45
C ILE A 151 -6.50 -2.67 27.65
N GLU A 152 -7.44 -2.01 28.34
CA GLU A 152 -8.65 -1.50 27.71
C GLU A 152 -8.33 -0.57 26.53
N GLY A 153 -8.99 -0.81 25.42
CA GLY A 153 -8.80 -0.03 24.18
C GLY A 153 -7.54 -0.37 23.38
N LEU A 154 -6.62 -1.20 23.86
CA LEU A 154 -5.39 -1.57 23.14
C LEU A 154 -5.54 -2.90 22.44
N SER A 155 -5.33 -2.92 21.12
CA SER A 155 -5.25 -4.10 20.28
C SER A 155 -3.90 -4.17 19.59
N LEU A 156 -3.41 -5.40 19.39
CA LEU A 156 -2.20 -5.67 18.61
C LEU A 156 -2.54 -6.53 17.41
N GLY A 157 -1.76 -6.39 16.35
CA GLY A 157 -1.92 -7.19 15.14
C GLY A 157 -0.61 -7.33 14.38
N GLY A 158 -0.64 -8.19 13.37
CA GLY A 158 0.50 -8.38 12.49
C GLY A 158 0.10 -9.11 11.22
N ASN A 159 0.95 -8.99 10.21
CA ASN A 159 0.86 -9.68 8.93
C ASN A 159 2.08 -10.54 8.68
N VAL A 160 1.86 -11.66 8.05
CA VAL A 160 2.87 -12.37 7.26
C VAL A 160 2.56 -12.09 5.79
N LYS A 161 3.55 -11.62 5.04
CA LYS A 161 3.45 -11.30 3.61
C LYS A 161 4.23 -12.30 2.80
N ILE A 162 3.61 -12.84 1.76
CA ILE A 162 4.26 -13.64 0.71
C ILE A 162 4.09 -12.88 -0.59
N ILE A 163 5.19 -12.58 -1.27
CA ILE A 163 5.21 -11.82 -2.50
C ILE A 163 5.62 -12.75 -3.64
N TYR A 164 4.90 -12.65 -4.74
CA TYR A 164 5.22 -13.29 -6.00
C TYR A 164 5.17 -12.26 -7.11
N ARG A 165 6.28 -12.11 -7.84
CA ARG A 165 6.38 -11.16 -8.96
C ARG A 165 6.74 -11.94 -10.22
N HIS A 166 6.17 -11.51 -11.35
CA HIS A 166 6.29 -12.23 -12.61
C HIS A 166 6.33 -11.25 -13.78
N THR A 167 7.29 -11.42 -14.65
CA THR A 167 7.44 -10.61 -15.86
C THR A 167 7.63 -11.54 -17.05
N GLY A 168 6.52 -11.94 -17.66
CA GLY A 168 6.51 -12.89 -18.76
C GLY A 168 7.32 -14.15 -18.43
N ASP A 169 7.99 -14.71 -19.44
CA ASP A 169 8.92 -15.82 -19.28
C ASP A 169 10.34 -15.36 -18.87
N PHE A 170 10.53 -14.05 -18.59
CA PHE A 170 11.86 -13.47 -18.42
C PHE A 170 12.35 -13.47 -16.99
N ALA A 171 11.45 -13.20 -16.03
CA ALA A 171 11.84 -13.10 -14.63
C ALA A 171 10.70 -13.45 -13.69
N THR A 172 11.03 -14.06 -12.56
CA THR A 172 10.15 -14.26 -11.41
C THR A 172 10.86 -13.86 -10.14
N ALA A 173 10.09 -13.37 -9.14
CA ALA A 173 10.65 -13.16 -7.81
C ALA A 173 9.71 -13.71 -6.74
N TYR A 174 10.32 -14.16 -5.65
CA TYR A 174 9.63 -14.58 -4.45
C TYR A 174 10.11 -13.76 -3.27
N GLY A 175 9.17 -13.26 -2.49
CA GLY A 175 9.47 -12.42 -1.34
C GLY A 175 8.71 -12.82 -0.09
N PHE A 176 9.24 -12.39 1.04
CA PHE A 176 8.65 -12.61 2.36
C PHE A 176 8.90 -11.40 3.25
N GLY A 177 7.90 -11.06 4.06
CA GLY A 177 7.98 -9.97 5.02
C GLY A 177 6.98 -10.11 6.16
N ILE A 178 7.19 -9.31 7.21
CA ILE A 178 6.34 -9.27 8.40
C ILE A 178 6.01 -7.82 8.71
N ASP A 179 4.75 -7.55 9.08
CA ASP A 179 4.30 -6.29 9.65
C ASP A 179 3.87 -6.49 11.11
N ALA A 180 4.06 -5.45 11.91
CA ALA A 180 3.56 -5.38 13.28
C ALA A 180 2.71 -4.12 13.45
N ALA A 181 1.62 -4.21 14.21
CA ALA A 181 0.69 -3.11 14.36
C ALA A 181 0.08 -3.04 15.76
N ALA A 182 -0.31 -1.83 16.13
CA ALA A 182 -1.03 -1.54 17.35
C ALA A 182 -2.11 -0.48 17.09
N THR A 183 -3.23 -0.60 17.80
CA THR A 183 -4.27 0.42 17.84
C THR A 183 -4.70 0.65 19.27
N TYR A 184 -4.83 1.94 19.63
CA TYR A 184 -5.36 2.35 20.92
C TYR A 184 -6.59 3.23 20.74
N ARG A 185 -7.71 2.86 21.38
CA ARG A 185 -8.97 3.58 21.34
C ARG A 185 -9.31 4.14 22.71
N LYS A 186 -9.68 5.41 22.74
CA LYS A 186 -10.16 6.07 23.94
C LYS A 186 -11.20 7.13 23.56
N ASP A 187 -12.42 6.95 24.07
CA ASP A 187 -13.56 7.80 23.74
C ASP A 187 -13.76 7.92 22.20
N ASN A 188 -13.71 9.13 21.67
CA ASN A 188 -13.84 9.41 20.24
C ASN A 188 -12.49 9.46 19.51
N TRP A 189 -11.38 9.10 20.16
CA TRP A 189 -10.05 9.08 19.58
C TRP A 189 -9.60 7.66 19.25
N ARG A 190 -8.90 7.52 18.14
CA ARG A 190 -8.15 6.32 17.76
C ARG A 190 -6.73 6.70 17.40
N PHE A 191 -5.79 5.89 17.85
CA PHE A 191 -4.38 6.03 17.56
C PHE A 191 -3.92 4.73 16.92
N GLY A 192 -3.27 4.82 15.78
CA GLY A 192 -2.69 3.68 15.06
C GLY A 192 -1.17 3.79 14.99
N ALA A 193 -0.50 2.65 15.07
CA ALA A 193 0.92 2.53 14.78
C ALA A 193 1.15 1.24 14.00
N VAL A 194 1.83 1.33 12.85
CA VAL A 194 2.17 0.18 12.01
C VAL A 194 3.64 0.24 11.65
N LEU A 195 4.37 -0.80 12.00
CA LEU A 195 5.72 -1.04 11.50
C LEU A 195 5.61 -1.98 10.32
N ARG A 196 5.57 -1.43 9.12
CA ARG A 196 5.58 -2.19 7.86
C ARG A 196 6.99 -2.69 7.58
N ASP A 197 7.06 -3.89 6.98
CA ASP A 197 8.34 -4.52 6.64
C ASP A 197 9.30 -4.61 7.82
N ALA A 198 8.77 -4.93 9.02
CA ALA A 198 9.48 -4.90 10.30
C ALA A 198 10.79 -5.74 10.32
N THR A 199 10.83 -6.79 9.50
CA THR A 199 12.01 -7.65 9.32
C THR A 199 12.78 -7.33 8.06
N SER A 200 12.47 -6.24 7.38
CA SER A 200 12.77 -5.98 5.97
C SER A 200 12.16 -7.06 5.05
N THR A 201 11.42 -6.65 4.05
CA THR A 201 10.86 -7.59 3.07
C THR A 201 11.86 -7.78 1.94
N PHE A 202 12.25 -9.02 1.66
CA PHE A 202 13.14 -9.33 0.56
C PHE A 202 12.38 -9.91 -0.61
N ASN A 203 12.90 -9.71 -1.82
CA ASN A 203 12.49 -10.38 -3.05
C ASN A 203 13.73 -10.99 -3.70
N ALA A 204 13.72 -12.29 -3.90
CA ALA A 204 14.75 -13.01 -4.64
C ALA A 204 14.33 -13.15 -6.10
N TRP A 205 15.02 -12.47 -7.00
CA TRP A 205 14.78 -12.52 -8.43
C TRP A 205 15.53 -13.67 -9.08
N ILE A 206 14.83 -14.39 -9.96
CA ILE A 206 15.33 -15.46 -10.81
C ILE A 206 15.07 -15.04 -12.25
N PHE A 207 16.14 -14.91 -13.05
CA PHE A 207 16.05 -14.53 -14.44
C PHE A 207 16.21 -15.77 -15.35
N THR A 208 15.36 -15.86 -16.37
CA THR A 208 15.43 -16.89 -17.42
C THR A 208 16.18 -16.27 -18.61
N THR A 209 17.47 -16.57 -18.72
CA THR A 209 18.38 -15.90 -19.65
C THR A 209 18.42 -16.54 -21.04
N ASP A 210 18.01 -17.80 -21.17
CA ASP A 210 18.13 -18.58 -22.42
C ASP A 210 17.52 -17.88 -23.65
N LYS A 211 16.41 -17.15 -23.46
CA LYS A 211 15.74 -16.38 -24.53
C LYS A 211 16.35 -15.02 -24.78
N LEU A 212 17.18 -14.53 -23.88
CA LEU A 212 17.79 -13.19 -23.92
C LEU A 212 19.22 -13.22 -24.47
N GLU A 213 19.93 -14.35 -24.37
CA GLU A 213 21.33 -14.46 -24.72
C GLU A 213 21.60 -14.04 -26.18
N ASP A 214 20.85 -14.57 -27.13
CA ASP A 214 21.02 -14.26 -28.55
C ASP A 214 20.79 -12.77 -28.86
N VAL A 215 19.75 -12.16 -28.23
CA VAL A 215 19.38 -10.75 -28.44
C VAL A 215 20.39 -9.82 -27.77
N PHE A 216 20.82 -10.13 -26.55
CA PHE A 216 21.74 -9.31 -25.76
C PHE A 216 23.17 -9.38 -26.34
N ALA A 217 23.56 -10.52 -26.89
CA ALA A 217 24.84 -10.64 -27.63
C ALA A 217 24.88 -9.70 -28.84
N VAL A 218 23.76 -9.49 -29.54
CA VAL A 218 23.67 -8.60 -30.71
C VAL A 218 23.60 -7.13 -30.31
N THR A 219 22.84 -6.83 -29.22
CA THR A 219 22.63 -5.45 -28.77
C THR A 219 23.69 -4.92 -27.81
N GLY A 220 24.62 -5.80 -27.35
CA GLY A 220 25.65 -5.44 -26.37
C GLY A 220 25.15 -5.15 -24.97
N ASN A 221 23.94 -5.60 -24.64
CA ASN A 221 23.39 -5.50 -23.29
C ASN A 221 23.97 -6.58 -22.37
N GLU A 222 24.07 -6.27 -21.08
CA GLU A 222 24.46 -7.25 -20.07
C GLU A 222 23.31 -8.19 -19.77
N ILE A 223 23.60 -9.49 -19.64
CA ILE A 223 22.61 -10.50 -19.23
C ILE A 223 22.31 -10.28 -17.75
N PRO A 224 21.02 -10.15 -17.35
CA PRO A 224 20.67 -9.95 -15.95
C PRO A 224 21.05 -11.18 -15.10
N GLU A 225 21.65 -10.92 -13.95
CA GLU A 225 21.98 -11.96 -12.96
C GLU A 225 20.91 -12.03 -11.86
N ASN A 226 20.78 -13.20 -11.23
CA ASN A 226 19.90 -13.36 -10.07
C ASN A 226 20.28 -12.38 -8.96
N SER A 227 19.30 -11.68 -8.44
CA SER A 227 19.51 -10.60 -7.48
C SER A 227 18.51 -10.64 -6.32
N THR A 228 18.81 -9.91 -5.28
CA THR A 228 17.91 -9.75 -4.13
C THR A 228 17.63 -8.27 -3.91
N GLU A 229 16.35 -7.91 -3.93
CA GLU A 229 15.87 -6.59 -3.52
C GLU A 229 15.45 -6.63 -2.06
N LEU A 230 15.62 -5.51 -1.36
CA LEU A 230 15.26 -5.36 0.03
C LEU A 230 14.39 -4.12 0.24
N THR A 231 13.20 -4.31 0.81
CA THR A 231 12.34 -3.21 1.26
C THR A 231 12.64 -2.93 2.73
N LEU A 232 13.02 -1.70 3.04
CA LEU A 232 13.37 -1.31 4.40
C LEU A 232 12.13 -1.06 5.26
N PRO A 233 12.22 -1.18 6.59
CA PRO A 233 11.13 -0.90 7.51
C PRO A 233 10.62 0.53 7.40
N ARG A 234 9.29 0.69 7.50
CA ARG A 234 8.59 1.97 7.53
C ARG A 234 7.65 2.01 8.73
N LEU A 235 7.66 3.11 9.48
CA LEU A 235 6.75 3.34 10.60
C LEU A 235 5.64 4.29 10.17
N ILE A 236 4.39 3.86 10.32
CA ILE A 236 3.22 4.70 10.07
C ILE A 236 2.58 5.01 11.42
N LEU A 237 2.38 6.29 11.71
CA LEU A 237 1.67 6.77 12.89
C LEU A 237 0.39 7.46 12.45
N ALA A 238 -0.71 7.17 13.13
CA ALA A 238 -2.02 7.66 12.77
C ALA A 238 -2.82 8.15 13.97
N VAL A 239 -3.61 9.17 13.76
CA VAL A 239 -4.59 9.66 14.73
C VAL A 239 -5.90 10.00 14.03
N SER A 240 -7.02 9.47 14.53
CA SER A 240 -8.35 9.86 14.06
C SER A 240 -9.27 10.28 15.21
N ARG A 241 -10.25 11.08 14.86
CA ARG A 241 -11.29 11.54 15.81
C ARG A 241 -12.66 11.59 15.15
N ASP A 242 -13.64 11.01 15.85
CA ASP A 242 -15.04 11.10 15.48
C ASP A 242 -15.70 12.31 16.15
N PHE A 243 -16.50 13.06 15.38
CA PHE A 243 -17.30 14.18 15.83
C PHE A 243 -18.78 13.87 15.52
N LYS A 244 -19.61 13.80 16.56
CA LYS A 244 -21.06 13.73 16.40
C LYS A 244 -21.61 15.13 16.21
N LEU A 245 -21.94 15.52 14.96
CA LEU A 245 -22.49 16.84 14.65
C LEU A 245 -23.98 16.92 14.98
N SER A 246 -24.73 15.84 14.75
CA SER A 246 -26.11 15.66 15.12
C SER A 246 -26.47 14.16 15.19
N ASP A 247 -27.73 13.80 15.43
CA ASP A 247 -28.16 12.40 15.40
C ASP A 247 -28.09 11.77 14.00
N ASN A 248 -28.12 12.58 12.96
CA ASN A 248 -28.04 12.12 11.57
C ASN A 248 -26.70 12.38 10.90
N PHE A 249 -25.89 13.30 11.43
CA PHE A 249 -24.63 13.72 10.81
C PHE A 249 -23.44 13.41 11.70
N GLY A 250 -22.47 12.69 11.17
CA GLY A 250 -21.15 12.47 11.74
C GLY A 250 -20.07 13.06 10.87
N LEU A 251 -18.95 13.42 11.47
CA LEU A 251 -17.72 13.80 10.80
C LEU A 251 -16.57 13.04 11.45
N MET A 252 -15.67 12.50 10.66
CA MET A 252 -14.41 11.91 11.11
C MET A 252 -13.26 12.60 10.42
N ALA A 253 -12.20 12.89 11.17
CA ALA A 253 -10.95 13.42 10.65
C ALA A 253 -9.80 12.48 11.03
N GLU A 254 -8.87 12.26 10.11
CA GLU A 254 -7.69 11.43 10.33
C GLU A 254 -6.45 12.09 9.75
N LEU A 255 -5.34 11.91 10.46
CA LEU A 255 -4.00 12.32 10.06
C LEU A 255 -3.06 11.13 10.26
N ASP A 256 -2.40 10.73 9.20
CA ASP A 256 -1.39 9.69 9.17
C ASP A 256 -0.03 10.29 8.80
N ALA A 257 1.06 9.67 9.23
CA ALA A 257 2.41 10.06 8.90
C ALA A 257 3.24 8.82 8.61
N ASP A 258 3.67 8.67 7.37
CA ASP A 258 4.60 7.64 6.92
C ASP A 258 6.03 8.10 7.18
N ILE A 259 6.76 7.39 8.03
CA ILE A 259 8.11 7.71 8.45
C ILE A 259 9.07 6.67 7.89
N THR A 260 9.98 7.09 7.03
CA THR A 260 11.01 6.26 6.41
C THR A 260 12.40 6.59 6.95
N PHE A 261 13.33 5.62 6.92
CA PHE A 261 14.64 5.70 7.55
C PHE A 261 15.77 5.43 6.56
N ASP A 262 15.52 5.57 5.28
CA ASP A 262 16.41 5.19 4.18
C ASP A 262 17.00 6.39 3.42
N GLY A 263 16.98 7.55 4.02
CA GLY A 263 17.55 8.77 3.47
C GLY A 263 16.50 9.78 3.03
N LYS A 264 16.94 10.78 2.29
CA LYS A 264 16.12 11.90 1.84
C LYS A 264 15.16 11.48 0.73
N ARG A 265 13.87 11.40 1.04
CA ARG A 265 12.79 11.19 0.06
C ARG A 265 12.16 12.52 -0.35
N ASN A 266 11.56 12.57 -1.55
CA ASN A 266 10.80 13.76 -2.00
C ASN A 266 9.39 13.73 -1.41
N VAL A 267 9.28 14.20 -0.17
CA VAL A 267 8.05 14.26 0.63
C VAL A 267 8.04 15.59 1.41
N LEU A 268 6.99 15.89 2.16
CA LEU A 268 6.87 17.18 2.85
C LEU A 268 8.06 17.46 3.81
N VAL A 269 8.47 16.46 4.60
CA VAL A 269 9.63 16.60 5.49
C VAL A 269 10.77 15.76 4.95
N GLN A 270 11.69 16.41 4.26
CA GLN A 270 12.85 15.79 3.62
C GLN A 270 14.04 15.83 4.57
N GLY A 271 14.32 14.74 5.23
CA GLY A 271 15.45 14.60 6.15
C GLY A 271 16.37 13.45 5.81
N ASP A 272 17.58 13.47 6.34
CA ASP A 272 18.54 12.37 6.28
C ASP A 272 18.99 12.03 7.70
N PRO A 273 18.73 10.80 8.19
CA PRO A 273 18.17 9.64 7.49
C PRO A 273 16.64 9.54 7.50
N VAL A 274 15.90 10.50 8.08
CA VAL A 274 14.44 10.36 8.32
C VAL A 274 13.65 11.31 7.43
N SER A 275 12.72 10.75 6.64
CA SER A 275 11.73 11.50 5.87
C SER A 275 10.32 11.21 6.37
N ILE A 276 9.40 12.20 6.27
CA ILE A 276 8.01 12.05 6.73
C ILE A 276 7.07 12.52 5.64
N ASP A 277 6.15 11.62 5.24
CA ASP A 277 5.06 11.88 4.30
C ASP A 277 3.71 11.90 5.04
N PRO A 278 3.07 13.05 5.20
CA PRO A 278 1.79 13.17 5.88
C PRO A 278 0.62 12.94 4.91
N HIS A 279 -0.42 12.28 5.42
CA HIS A 279 -1.69 12.04 4.76
C HIS A 279 -2.82 12.61 5.63
N MET A 280 -3.81 13.23 5.02
CA MET A 280 -4.95 13.79 5.76
C MET A 280 -6.26 13.45 5.06
N GLY A 281 -7.26 13.04 5.84
CA GLY A 281 -8.58 12.66 5.35
C GLY A 281 -9.72 13.15 6.23
N LEU A 282 -10.84 13.43 5.58
CA LEU A 282 -12.11 13.79 6.20
C LEU A 282 -13.23 12.89 5.65
N GLU A 283 -14.06 12.35 6.51
CA GLU A 283 -15.25 11.57 6.14
C GLU A 283 -16.48 12.18 6.81
N ALA A 284 -17.42 12.68 6.03
CA ALA A 284 -18.73 13.11 6.48
C ALA A 284 -19.76 12.00 6.23
N SER A 285 -20.59 11.68 7.23
CA SER A 285 -21.60 10.64 7.12
C SER A 285 -23.01 11.17 7.39
N TYR A 286 -23.97 10.72 6.60
CA TYR A 286 -25.38 10.96 6.80
C TYR A 286 -26.10 9.65 7.12
N LYS A 287 -26.64 9.55 8.35
CA LYS A 287 -27.35 8.36 8.87
C LYS A 287 -26.57 7.06 8.75
N SER A 288 -25.23 7.11 8.71
CA SER A 288 -24.36 5.98 8.39
C SER A 288 -24.75 5.23 7.12
N PHE A 289 -25.43 5.91 6.20
CA PHE A 289 -25.91 5.39 4.93
C PHE A 289 -25.14 5.97 3.73
N ILE A 290 -24.93 7.30 3.72
CA ILE A 290 -24.14 8.00 2.70
C ILE A 290 -22.88 8.55 3.35
N PHE A 291 -21.76 8.43 2.66
CA PHE A 291 -20.44 8.92 3.08
C PHE A 291 -19.84 9.79 1.98
N LEU A 292 -19.40 10.98 2.35
CA LEU A 292 -18.62 11.86 1.49
C LEU A 292 -17.22 11.98 2.08
N ARG A 293 -16.20 11.89 1.24
CA ARG A 293 -14.80 11.90 1.66
C ARG A 293 -13.99 12.88 0.85
N ALA A 294 -13.02 13.47 1.52
CA ALA A 294 -12.00 14.28 0.90
C ALA A 294 -10.67 14.01 1.60
N GLY A 295 -9.60 13.91 0.84
CA GLY A 295 -8.28 13.65 1.37
C GLY A 295 -7.20 14.29 0.54
N VAL A 296 -6.02 14.39 1.15
CA VAL A 296 -4.81 14.89 0.50
C VAL A 296 -3.62 14.05 0.93
N ASN A 297 -2.78 13.70 -0.02
CA ASN A 297 -1.53 12.98 0.16
C ASN A 297 -0.49 13.43 -0.87
N ASN A 298 0.65 12.75 -0.90
CA ASN A 298 1.70 12.94 -1.91
C ASN A 298 2.15 14.40 -2.04
N LEU A 299 2.51 15.02 -0.91
CA LEU A 299 3.06 16.37 -0.88
C LEU A 299 4.54 16.31 -1.29
N GLN A 300 4.85 16.79 -2.49
CA GLN A 300 6.16 16.70 -3.11
C GLN A 300 6.64 18.05 -3.61
N GLU A 301 7.97 18.23 -3.66
CA GLU A 301 8.62 19.35 -4.31
C GLU A 301 8.98 18.95 -5.75
N GLU A 302 8.35 19.57 -6.75
CA GLU A 302 8.69 19.38 -8.15
C GLU A 302 9.66 20.47 -8.61
N THR A 303 10.66 20.06 -9.39
CA THR A 303 11.60 20.99 -10.00
C THR A 303 11.30 21.09 -11.49
N ASP A 304 10.90 22.26 -11.96
CA ASP A 304 10.60 22.53 -13.35
C ASP A 304 11.88 22.64 -14.20
N PHE A 305 11.76 22.69 -15.52
CA PHE A 305 12.89 22.81 -16.46
C PHE A 305 13.71 24.08 -16.27
N ASP A 306 13.11 25.17 -15.75
CA ASP A 306 13.78 26.42 -15.41
C ASP A 306 14.44 26.40 -14.03
N GLN A 307 14.45 25.26 -13.34
CA GLN A 307 14.93 25.02 -11.99
C GLN A 307 14.10 25.74 -10.88
N SER A 308 12.94 26.27 -11.21
CA SER A 308 11.95 26.68 -10.19
C SER A 308 11.43 25.45 -9.45
N LYS A 309 11.08 25.65 -8.18
CA LYS A 309 10.60 24.58 -7.29
C LYS A 309 9.19 24.92 -6.85
N ASP A 310 8.25 24.05 -7.19
CA ASP A 310 6.87 24.18 -6.80
C ASP A 310 6.43 22.99 -5.93
N TRP A 311 5.57 23.26 -4.95
CA TRP A 311 4.97 22.22 -4.13
C TRP A 311 3.72 21.69 -4.81
N THR A 312 3.67 20.40 -5.02
CA THR A 312 2.50 19.68 -5.51
C THR A 312 1.86 18.84 -4.43
N PHE A 313 0.60 18.57 -4.54
CA PHE A 313 -0.14 17.68 -3.67
C PHE A 313 -1.26 17.00 -4.44
N GLN A 314 -1.70 15.84 -3.96
CA GLN A 314 -2.70 15.02 -4.63
C GLN A 314 -4.03 15.08 -3.87
N PRO A 315 -5.03 15.83 -4.38
CA PRO A 315 -6.37 15.83 -3.80
C PRO A 315 -7.13 14.57 -4.22
N ASN A 316 -7.94 14.04 -3.30
CA ASN A 316 -8.73 12.84 -3.50
C ASN A 316 -10.16 13.10 -3.01
N LEU A 317 -11.13 12.51 -3.71
CA LEU A 317 -12.55 12.60 -3.37
C LEU A 317 -13.17 11.19 -3.32
N GLY A 318 -14.09 10.97 -2.39
CA GLY A 318 -14.75 9.68 -2.25
C GLY A 318 -16.24 9.80 -1.97
N LEU A 319 -16.99 8.82 -2.46
CA LEU A 319 -18.40 8.61 -2.19
C LEU A 319 -18.62 7.18 -1.70
N GLY A 320 -19.42 6.99 -0.63
CA GLY A 320 -19.79 5.66 -0.14
C GLY A 320 -21.28 5.57 0.10
N ILE A 321 -21.82 4.38 -0.15
CA ILE A 321 -23.20 4.03 0.18
C ILE A 321 -23.19 2.70 0.92
N ARG A 322 -23.79 2.69 2.12
CA ARG A 322 -23.97 1.48 2.92
C ARG A 322 -25.46 1.13 3.00
N TYR A 323 -25.82 -0.03 2.50
CA TYR A 323 -27.18 -0.54 2.59
C TYR A 323 -27.18 -1.94 3.21
N LYS A 324 -27.76 -2.03 4.42
CA LYS A 324 -27.72 -3.26 5.24
C LYS A 324 -26.26 -3.71 5.46
N ASP A 325 -25.90 -4.81 4.87
CA ASP A 325 -24.64 -5.52 5.02
C ASP A 325 -23.66 -5.24 3.88
N PHE A 326 -24.11 -4.52 2.86
CA PHE A 326 -23.32 -4.12 1.70
C PHE A 326 -22.83 -2.68 1.83
N GLN A 327 -21.60 -2.44 1.42
CA GLN A 327 -21.05 -1.11 1.24
C GLN A 327 -20.38 -1.02 -0.12
N LEU A 328 -20.80 -0.04 -0.91
CA LEU A 328 -20.19 0.33 -2.18
C LEU A 328 -19.48 1.66 -2.00
N ASP A 329 -18.20 1.69 -2.32
CA ASP A 329 -17.39 2.89 -2.29
C ASP A 329 -16.79 3.17 -3.66
N TYR A 330 -16.70 4.44 -3.98
CA TYR A 330 -16.04 4.97 -5.17
C TYR A 330 -15.10 6.09 -4.76
N SER A 331 -13.94 6.16 -5.38
CA SER A 331 -13.07 7.32 -5.24
C SER A 331 -12.50 7.77 -6.58
N LEU A 332 -12.33 9.07 -6.66
CA LEU A 332 -11.59 9.78 -7.69
C LEU A 332 -10.27 10.22 -7.05
N THR A 333 -9.15 9.65 -7.51
CA THR A 333 -7.80 9.91 -7.02
C THR A 333 -6.90 10.39 -8.14
N ASP A 334 -5.67 10.76 -7.85
CA ASP A 334 -4.70 11.29 -8.81
C ASP A 334 -5.20 12.54 -9.54
N ILE A 335 -6.04 13.35 -8.88
CA ILE A 335 -6.63 14.54 -9.49
C ILE A 335 -5.52 15.59 -9.69
N GLY A 336 -5.29 15.97 -10.95
CA GLY A 336 -4.31 16.99 -11.31
C GLY A 336 -2.90 16.45 -11.53
N ASP A 337 -2.73 15.12 -11.57
CA ASP A 337 -1.48 14.50 -12.01
C ASP A 337 -1.09 15.05 -13.40
N GLN A 338 0.19 15.33 -13.58
CA GLN A 338 0.75 15.80 -14.87
C GLN A 338 0.89 14.67 -15.90
N SER A 339 0.53 13.43 -15.52
CA SER A 339 0.50 12.29 -16.44
C SER A 339 -0.58 12.42 -17.51
N ILE A 340 -0.55 11.56 -18.52
CA ILE A 340 -1.59 11.48 -19.57
C ILE A 340 -2.97 11.18 -18.98
N ALA A 341 -3.02 10.40 -17.88
CA ALA A 341 -4.24 10.11 -17.11
C ALA A 341 -4.36 11.11 -15.95
N LYS A 342 -5.21 12.12 -16.10
CA LYS A 342 -5.38 13.20 -15.12
C LYS A 342 -6.12 12.81 -13.84
N TYR A 343 -6.61 11.58 -13.75
CA TYR A 343 -7.28 11.00 -12.58
C TYR A 343 -7.41 9.49 -12.73
N SER A 344 -7.56 8.82 -11.60
CA SER A 344 -7.83 7.38 -11.52
C SER A 344 -9.16 7.13 -10.82
N ASN A 345 -9.85 6.05 -11.23
CA ASN A 345 -11.11 5.62 -10.66
C ASN A 345 -10.90 4.35 -9.86
N VAL A 346 -11.37 4.34 -8.61
CA VAL A 346 -11.30 3.18 -7.74
C VAL A 346 -12.69 2.80 -7.26
N PHE A 347 -13.04 1.54 -7.38
CA PHE A 347 -14.29 0.97 -6.89
C PHE A 347 -14.01 -0.11 -5.87
N SER A 348 -14.75 -0.13 -4.78
CA SER A 348 -14.74 -1.26 -3.86
C SER A 348 -16.15 -1.64 -3.40
N LEU A 349 -16.35 -2.93 -3.21
CA LEU A 349 -17.58 -3.52 -2.70
C LEU A 349 -17.23 -4.39 -1.50
N SER A 350 -17.87 -4.12 -0.36
CA SER A 350 -17.71 -4.90 0.87
C SER A 350 -19.05 -5.53 1.28
N TYR A 351 -18.96 -6.72 1.86
CA TYR A 351 -20.10 -7.46 2.40
C TYR A 351 -19.76 -8.07 3.75
N SER A 352 -20.52 -7.69 4.79
CA SER A 352 -20.36 -8.21 6.15
C SER A 352 -21.52 -9.15 6.51
N PHE A 353 -21.24 -10.29 7.15
CA PHE A 353 -22.27 -11.30 7.49
C PHE A 353 -21.92 -12.10 8.75
N ASN A 354 -22.92 -12.79 9.35
CA ASN A 354 -22.75 -13.65 10.51
C ASN A 354 -22.78 -15.13 10.14
#